data_ce05f50189b8b39d0a74626172e8125f
#
_entry.id   ce05f50189b8b39d0a74626172e8125f
#
_cell.length_a   1.000
_cell.length_b   1.000
_cell.length_c   1.000
_cell.angle_alpha   90.00
_cell.angle_beta   90.00
_cell.angle_gamma   90.00
#
_symmetry.space_group_name_H-M   'P 1'
#
loop_
_entity.id
_entity.type
_entity.pdbx_description
1 polymer ?
#
loop_
_entity_poly.entity_id
_entity_poly.type
_entity_poly.pdbx_seq_one_letter_code
_entity_poly.pdbx_strand_id
1 'polypeptide(L)' 'THEEAKDIILGEKCWLGLNSVVLPGVVLGDHTIVAAGAVVTKSFPEGHCVIGGVPAKIIKEIDQGIQGNI' A
#
# COMPACT_ATOMS: atom_id res chain seq x y z
N THR A 1 24.10 -7.25 7.95
CA THR A 1 23.70 -7.18 7.52
C THR A 1 22.97 -6.95 6.44
N HIS A 2 22.81 -6.56 5.78
CA HIS A 2 22.19 -6.16 4.88
C HIS A 2 21.88 -7.07 3.88
N GLU A 3 22.47 -7.88 3.75
CA GLU A 3 22.23 -8.80 2.77
C GLU A 3 20.94 -9.41 2.93
N GLU A 4 20.28 -9.19 3.99
CA GLU A 4 18.95 -9.70 4.17
C GLU A 4 17.89 -8.79 3.66
N ALA A 5 18.24 -7.73 3.00
CA ALA A 5 17.24 -6.79 2.52
C ALA A 5 16.25 -7.48 1.61
N LYS A 6 14.99 -7.21 1.78
CA LYS A 6 13.95 -7.80 0.96
C LYS A 6 13.36 -6.74 0.08
N ASP A 7 12.96 -7.14 -1.10
CA ASP A 7 12.37 -6.21 -2.04
C ASP A 7 10.99 -5.79 -1.59
N ILE A 8 10.63 -4.58 -1.92
CA ILE A 8 9.28 -4.10 -1.79
C ILE A 8 8.62 -4.36 -3.12
N ILE A 9 7.45 -4.99 -3.10
CA ILE A 9 6.75 -5.33 -4.32
C ILE A 9 5.49 -4.49 -4.39
N LEU A 10 5.35 -3.73 -5.44
CA LEU A 10 4.19 -2.88 -5.66
C LEU A 10 3.44 -3.37 -6.87
N GLY A 11 2.15 -3.54 -6.74
CA GLY A 11 1.31 -3.88 -7.86
C GLY A 11 1.13 -2.69 -8.79
N GLU A 12 0.21 -2.83 -9.74
CA GLU A 12 -0.01 -1.78 -10.71
C GLU A 12 -0.85 -0.67 -10.11
N LYS A 13 -0.56 0.54 -10.56
CA LYS A 13 -1.36 1.71 -10.19
C LYS A 13 -1.35 1.99 -8.70
N CYS A 14 -0.27 1.63 -8.04
CA CYS A 14 -0.10 2.01 -6.65
C CYS A 14 0.32 3.46 -6.57
N TRP A 15 -0.10 4.12 -5.52
CA TRP A 15 0.24 5.52 -5.33
C TRP A 15 0.75 5.70 -3.91
N LEU A 16 1.92 6.30 -3.78
CA LEU A 16 2.54 6.50 -2.48
C LEU A 16 2.51 7.97 -2.15
N GLY A 17 1.89 8.29 -1.05
CA GLY A 17 1.79 9.68 -0.62
C GLY A 17 3.13 10.22 -0.15
N LEU A 18 3.19 11.52 0.00
CA LEU A 18 4.42 12.20 0.37
C LEU A 18 4.87 11.74 1.75
N ASN A 19 6.16 11.48 1.88
CA ASN A 19 6.77 11.09 3.14
C ASN A 19 6.24 9.76 3.69
N SER A 20 5.64 8.95 2.85
CA SER A 20 5.28 7.61 3.28
C SER A 20 6.51 6.73 3.29
N VAL A 21 6.49 5.72 4.14
CA VAL A 21 7.59 4.78 4.28
C VAL A 21 7.03 3.38 4.13
N VAL A 22 7.67 2.58 3.29
CA VAL A 22 7.27 1.19 3.11
C VAL A 22 8.47 0.34 3.49
N LEU A 23 8.28 -0.55 4.43
CA LEU A 23 9.40 -1.34 4.94
C LEU A 23 9.74 -2.48 3.99
N PRO A 24 10.98 -2.94 4.04
CA PRO A 24 11.40 -4.04 3.17
C PRO A 24 10.52 -5.27 3.35
N GLY A 25 10.26 -5.96 2.28
CA GLY A 25 9.49 -7.20 2.32
C GLY A 25 7.99 -7.00 2.22
N VAL A 26 7.52 -5.75 2.19
CA VAL A 26 6.09 -5.49 2.10
C VAL A 26 5.63 -5.70 0.66
N VAL A 27 4.46 -6.31 0.52
CA VAL A 27 3.82 -6.50 -0.78
C VAL A 27 2.53 -5.70 -0.78
N LEU A 28 2.39 -4.81 -1.72
CA LEU A 28 1.16 -4.04 -1.90
C LEU A 28 0.52 -4.46 -3.21
N GLY A 29 -0.72 -4.88 -3.15
CA GLY A 29 -1.43 -5.31 -4.34
C GLY A 29 -1.79 -4.14 -5.24
N ASP A 30 -2.42 -4.44 -6.37
CA ASP A 30 -2.78 -3.43 -7.33
C ASP A 30 -3.69 -2.38 -6.72
N HIS A 31 -3.53 -1.14 -7.16
CA HIS A 31 -4.39 -0.05 -6.74
C HIS A 31 -4.35 0.20 -5.22
N THR A 32 -3.21 0.02 -4.60
CA THR A 32 -3.06 0.38 -3.20
C THR A 32 -2.62 1.83 -3.12
N ILE A 33 -3.34 2.62 -2.38
CA ILE A 33 -2.99 4.02 -2.18
C ILE A 33 -2.50 4.19 -0.77
N VAL A 34 -1.28 4.70 -0.63
CA VAL A 34 -0.67 4.90 0.68
C VAL A 34 -0.77 6.39 1.01
N ALA A 35 -1.45 6.70 2.09
CA ALA A 35 -1.64 8.09 2.47
C ALA A 35 -0.32 8.72 2.88
N ALA A 36 -0.26 10.04 2.78
CA ALA A 36 0.95 10.77 3.14
C ALA A 36 1.30 10.48 4.59
N GLY A 37 2.58 10.31 4.86
CA GLY A 37 3.08 10.11 6.21
C GLY A 37 2.85 8.74 6.78
N ALA A 38 2.30 7.82 6.01
CA ALA A 38 2.04 6.48 6.51
C ALA A 38 3.33 5.67 6.62
N VAL A 39 3.36 4.76 7.57
CA VAL A 39 4.48 3.83 7.69
C VAL A 39 3.91 2.43 7.52
N VAL A 40 4.22 1.82 6.38
CA VAL A 40 3.64 0.53 6.01
C VAL A 40 4.56 -0.57 6.51
N THR A 41 4.09 -1.29 7.51
CA THR A 41 4.92 -2.31 8.15
C THR A 41 4.49 -3.72 7.80
N LYS A 42 3.36 -3.89 7.14
CA LYS A 42 2.92 -5.22 6.75
C LYS A 42 2.34 -5.16 5.35
N SER A 43 2.16 -6.31 4.76
CA SER A 43 1.71 -6.40 3.39
C SER A 43 0.21 -6.25 3.28
N PHE A 44 -0.22 -5.72 2.13
CA PHE A 44 -1.64 -5.62 1.78
C PHE A 44 -1.78 -6.17 0.37
N PRO A 45 -1.65 -7.48 0.21
CA PRO A 45 -1.53 -8.06 -1.13
C PRO A 45 -2.81 -7.99 -1.94
N GLU A 46 -3.94 -7.79 -1.29
CA GLU A 46 -5.18 -7.71 -2.05
C GLU A 46 -5.34 -6.39 -2.77
N GLY A 47 -4.70 -5.35 -2.25
CA GLY A 47 -4.79 -4.06 -2.90
C GLY A 47 -6.16 -3.44 -2.84
N HIS A 48 -6.43 -2.55 -3.80
CA HIS A 48 -7.72 -1.88 -3.95
C HIS A 48 -8.18 -1.26 -2.64
N CYS A 49 -7.27 -0.53 -2.01
CA CYS A 49 -7.56 0.09 -0.72
C CYS A 49 -6.67 1.29 -0.50
N VAL A 50 -7.10 2.13 0.41
CA VAL A 50 -6.30 3.24 0.89
C VAL A 50 -5.81 2.85 2.28
N ILE A 51 -4.50 2.91 2.47
CA ILE A 51 -3.94 2.60 3.77
C ILE A 51 -3.23 3.84 4.31
N GLY A 52 -3.20 3.98 5.60
CA GLY A 52 -2.56 5.15 6.19
C GLY A 52 -2.36 4.96 7.66
N GLY A 53 -1.58 5.86 8.24
CA GLY A 53 -1.30 5.85 9.66
C GLY A 53 0.04 5.21 9.99
N VAL A 54 0.35 5.16 11.26
CA VAL A 54 1.61 4.61 11.77
C VAL A 54 1.25 3.69 12.93
N PRO A 55 1.24 2.39 12.71
CA PRO A 55 1.46 1.67 11.45
C PRO A 55 0.25 1.79 10.52
N ALA A 56 0.50 1.63 9.25
CA ALA A 56 -0.56 1.80 8.25
C ALA A 56 -1.62 0.73 8.38
N LYS A 57 -2.86 1.15 8.26
CA LYS A 57 -4.02 0.26 8.28
C LYS A 57 -4.96 0.68 7.19
N ILE A 58 -5.85 -0.22 6.82
CA ILE A 58 -6.81 0.10 5.78
C ILE A 58 -7.76 1.17 6.29
N ILE A 59 -7.80 2.30 5.59
CA ILE A 59 -8.70 3.38 5.90
C ILE A 59 -9.99 3.21 5.11
N LYS A 60 -9.88 2.76 3.88
CA LYS A 60 -11.00 2.71 2.98
C LYS A 60 -10.72 1.66 1.93
N GLU A 61 -11.73 0.93 1.54
CA GLU A 61 -11.58 -0.01 0.44
C GLU A 61 -12.10 0.64 -0.83
N ILE A 62 -11.42 0.35 -1.93
CA ILE A 62 -11.77 0.88 -3.22
C ILE A 62 -12.47 -0.21 -4.00
N ASP A 63 -13.70 0.08 -4.45
CA ASP A 63 -14.37 -0.88 -5.27
C ASP A 63 -13.67 -1.00 -6.57
N GLN A 64 -13.43 -2.24 -6.96
CA GLN A 64 -12.90 -2.36 -8.25
C GLN A 64 -13.99 -2.82 -9.13
N GLY A 65 -14.39 -2.56 -9.94
CA GLY A 65 -15.41 -3.01 -10.56
C GLY A 65 -16.30 -2.07 -10.99
N ILE A 66 -17.04 -1.91 -10.93
CA ILE A 66 -17.87 -1.14 -11.36
C ILE A 66 -18.00 0.04 -11.17
N GLN A 67 -17.92 0.31 -11.44
CA GLN A 67 -18.00 1.25 -11.17
C GLN A 67 -18.65 2.01 -11.35
N GLY A 68 -19.01 2.17 -11.42
CA GLY A 68 -19.52 2.80 -11.45
C GLY A 68 -20.17 3.31 -11.23
N ASN A 69 -20.47 3.27 -11.32
CA ASN A 69 -21.02 3.74 -11.07
C ASN A 69 -21.26 4.46 -10.68
N ILE A 70 -21.39 4.60 -10.77
CA ILE A 70 -21.73 5.13 -10.47
C ILE A 70 -21.99 5.58 -10.46
#